data_663d4d310fe9cb1fa39f430bd6ac769d
#
_entry.id   663d4d310fe9cb1fa39f430bd6ac769d
#
_cell.length_a   1.000
_cell.length_b   1.000
_cell.length_c   1.000
_cell.angle_alpha   90.00
_cell.angle_beta   90.00
_cell.angle_gamma   90.00
#
_symmetry.space_group_name_H-M   'P 1'
#
loop_
_entity.id
_entity.type
_entity.pdbx_description
1 polymer ?
#
loop_
_entity_poly.entity_id
_entity_poly.type
_entity_poly.pdbx_seq_one_letter_code
_entity_poly.pdbx_strand_id
1 'polypeptide(L)'
;MLELRNIVKIYQGGTVNETCLFDDFSLAIPEKQFVCVVGSNGSGKTSLLNIICGSVPVDEGQILIGGEDVTHMPEHRRHRRIGRVYQDPARGTCPSMTILENMSMADNKGKPFNLLPCVNRKKTEYYRDMLAQLGLGLEDKMGIRVGSLSGGQRQAMALLMSTMTPIEFLILDEHTAALDPKTAETIMELTGRIVAEKQLTTIMVTHNLRYAVEYGDRLLMMHQGKAELDLSGEARAAIRVEDLLGKFNEISIECGN
;
A
#
# COMPACT_ATOMS: atom_id res chain seq x y z
N MET A 1 11.42 9.33 4.20
CA MET A 1 10.98 9.13 5.60
C MET A 1 9.53 9.54 5.72
N LEU A 2 8.69 8.77 6.42
CA LEU A 2 7.31 9.11 6.80
C LEU A 2 7.25 9.26 8.31
N GLU A 3 6.60 10.33 8.81
CA GLU A 3 6.36 10.52 10.24
C GLU A 3 4.90 10.89 10.47
N LEU A 4 4.29 10.20 11.40
CA LEU A 4 3.01 10.53 12.01
C LEU A 4 3.31 10.98 13.44
N ARG A 5 2.86 12.18 13.84
CA ARG A 5 3.15 12.76 15.14
C ARG A 5 1.85 13.10 15.86
N ASN A 6 1.61 12.47 17.00
CA ASN A 6 0.49 12.73 17.90
C ASN A 6 -0.87 12.74 17.17
N ILE A 7 -1.10 11.74 16.30
CA ILE A 7 -2.32 11.65 15.50
C ILE A 7 -3.50 11.32 16.39
N VAL A 8 -4.53 12.16 16.31
CA VAL A 8 -5.86 11.90 16.86
C VAL A 8 -6.83 11.72 15.70
N LYS A 9 -7.65 10.66 15.79
CA LYS A 9 -8.73 10.41 14.84
C LYS A 9 -9.99 9.92 15.53
N ILE A 10 -11.03 10.74 15.44
CA ILE A 10 -12.35 10.48 15.99
C ILE A 10 -13.32 10.25 14.83
N TYR A 11 -14.07 9.16 14.90
CA TYR A 11 -15.17 8.89 13.98
C TYR A 11 -16.49 9.19 14.65
N GLN A 12 -17.46 9.75 13.92
CA GLN A 12 -18.79 10.10 14.37
C GLN A 12 -18.79 11.01 15.62
N GLY A 13 -17.81 11.93 15.70
CA GLY A 13 -17.67 12.85 16.82
C GLY A 13 -18.95 13.59 17.16
N GLY A 14 -19.25 13.72 18.47
CA GLY A 14 -20.46 14.37 18.98
C GLY A 14 -21.74 13.52 18.88
N THR A 15 -21.64 12.24 18.52
CA THR A 15 -22.78 11.31 18.48
C THR A 15 -22.63 10.19 19.51
N VAL A 16 -23.71 9.44 19.74
CA VAL A 16 -23.71 8.27 20.65
C VAL A 16 -22.81 7.12 20.16
N ASN A 17 -22.38 7.17 18.89
CA ASN A 17 -21.49 6.20 18.27
C ASN A 17 -20.08 6.76 18.08
N GLU A 18 -19.70 7.80 18.82
CA GLU A 18 -18.37 8.36 18.78
C GLU A 18 -17.31 7.30 19.11
N THR A 19 -16.31 7.21 18.28
CA THR A 19 -15.19 6.28 18.47
C THR A 19 -13.88 7.01 18.20
N CYS A 20 -13.06 7.15 19.24
CA CYS A 20 -11.66 7.58 19.07
C CYS A 20 -10.84 6.38 18.61
N LEU A 21 -10.45 6.38 17.35
CA LEU A 21 -9.64 5.29 16.77
C LEU A 21 -8.16 5.47 17.07
N PHE A 22 -7.64 6.68 16.86
CA PHE A 22 -6.26 7.03 17.23
C PHE A 22 -6.30 8.11 18.30
N ASP A 23 -5.56 7.86 19.37
CA ASP A 23 -5.37 8.76 20.50
C ASP A 23 -3.87 8.88 20.72
N ASP A 24 -3.29 10.02 20.32
CA ASP A 24 -1.85 10.30 20.38
C ASP A 24 -0.96 9.27 19.64
N PHE A 25 -1.44 8.75 18.52
CA PHE A 25 -0.71 7.75 17.74
C PHE A 25 0.47 8.38 16.99
N SER A 26 1.66 7.83 17.23
CA SER A 26 2.89 8.27 16.57
C SER A 26 3.60 7.09 15.90
N LEU A 27 4.09 7.29 14.66
CA LEU A 27 4.81 6.28 13.90
C LEU A 27 5.84 6.97 12.99
N ALA A 28 7.09 6.54 13.06
CA ALA A 28 8.12 6.96 12.10
C ALA A 28 8.60 5.78 11.27
N ILE A 29 8.65 5.95 9.95
CA ILE A 29 9.16 4.96 9.00
C ILE A 29 10.35 5.59 8.26
N PRO A 30 11.57 5.14 8.55
CA PRO A 30 12.77 5.54 7.83
C PRO A 30 12.69 5.28 6.33
N GLU A 31 13.52 5.97 5.57
CA GLU A 31 13.64 5.71 4.13
C GLU A 31 14.11 4.28 3.87
N LYS A 32 13.59 3.71 2.78
CA LYS A 32 13.91 2.35 2.30
C LYS A 32 13.52 1.21 3.25
N GLN A 33 12.83 1.50 4.34
CA GLN A 33 12.32 0.47 5.23
C GLN A 33 11.04 -0.15 4.66
N PHE A 34 10.93 -1.47 4.73
CA PHE A 34 9.72 -2.21 4.41
C PHE A 34 9.01 -2.61 5.71
N VAL A 35 7.90 -1.94 6.01
CA VAL A 35 7.09 -2.21 7.21
C VAL A 35 5.90 -3.07 6.87
N CYS A 36 5.77 -4.21 7.54
CA CYS A 36 4.58 -5.04 7.50
C CYS A 36 3.66 -4.70 8.67
N VAL A 37 2.39 -4.42 8.38
CA VAL A 37 1.37 -4.10 9.38
C VAL A 37 0.35 -5.23 9.41
N VAL A 38 0.20 -5.84 10.58
CA VAL A 38 -0.79 -6.88 10.86
C VAL A 38 -1.73 -6.44 11.97
N GLY A 39 -2.84 -7.12 12.16
CA GLY A 39 -3.81 -6.80 13.21
C GLY A 39 -5.21 -7.32 12.86
N SER A 40 -6.09 -7.43 13.85
CA SER A 40 -7.48 -7.84 13.69
C SER A 40 -8.29 -6.85 12.84
N ASN A 41 -9.49 -7.26 12.43
CA ASN A 41 -10.44 -6.35 11.79
C ASN A 41 -10.81 -5.23 12.77
N GLY A 42 -10.91 -3.99 12.26
CA GLY A 42 -11.19 -2.83 13.11
C GLY A 42 -9.98 -2.27 13.89
N SER A 43 -8.79 -2.88 13.80
CA SER A 43 -7.60 -2.38 14.51
C SER A 43 -7.06 -1.03 14.03
N GLY A 44 -7.57 -0.48 12.92
CA GLY A 44 -7.17 0.83 12.39
C GLY A 44 -6.23 0.79 11.18
N LYS A 45 -5.82 -0.38 10.68
CA LYS A 45 -4.86 -0.51 9.56
C LYS A 45 -5.26 0.29 8.32
N THR A 46 -6.46 0.07 7.81
CA THR A 46 -6.98 0.79 6.63
C THR A 46 -7.14 2.29 6.90
N SER A 47 -7.55 2.66 8.12
CA SER A 47 -7.63 4.07 8.54
C SER A 47 -6.25 4.72 8.55
N LEU A 48 -5.22 4.03 9.04
CA LEU A 48 -3.82 4.47 9.00
C LEU A 48 -3.39 4.76 7.56
N LEU A 49 -3.62 3.81 6.64
CA LEU A 49 -3.28 4.00 5.22
C LEU A 49 -4.03 5.17 4.59
N ASN A 50 -5.33 5.32 4.91
CA ASN A 50 -6.16 6.40 4.38
C ASN A 50 -5.71 7.78 4.92
N ILE A 51 -5.29 7.87 6.18
CA ILE A 51 -4.71 9.07 6.78
C ILE A 51 -3.40 9.44 6.09
N ILE A 52 -2.51 8.48 5.87
CA ILE A 52 -1.24 8.72 5.15
C ILE A 52 -1.52 9.21 3.72
N CYS A 53 -2.47 8.61 3.01
CA CYS A 53 -2.86 9.02 1.66
C CYS A 53 -3.57 10.38 1.61
N GLY A 54 -4.19 10.81 2.73
CA GLY A 54 -4.99 12.04 2.79
C GLY A 54 -6.43 11.87 2.35
N SER A 55 -6.91 10.63 2.19
CA SER A 55 -8.32 10.31 1.93
C SER A 55 -9.18 10.50 3.18
N VAL A 56 -8.57 10.41 4.37
CA VAL A 56 -9.18 10.67 5.67
C VAL A 56 -8.35 11.74 6.37
N PRO A 57 -8.95 12.88 6.75
CA PRO A 57 -8.25 13.91 7.52
C PRO A 57 -8.06 13.45 8.97
N VAL A 58 -6.99 13.90 9.59
CA VAL A 58 -6.77 13.78 11.04
C VAL A 58 -7.52 14.90 11.77
N ASP A 59 -7.88 14.66 13.02
CA ASP A 59 -8.51 15.69 13.87
C ASP A 59 -7.42 16.51 14.58
N GLU A 60 -6.31 15.85 15.01
CA GLU A 60 -5.12 16.49 15.55
C GLU A 60 -3.85 15.77 15.08
N GLY A 61 -2.69 16.41 15.27
CA GLY A 61 -1.38 15.87 14.95
C GLY A 61 -0.83 16.32 13.60
N GLN A 62 0.30 15.74 13.20
CA GLN A 62 1.01 16.08 11.97
C GLN A 62 1.44 14.87 11.18
N ILE A 63 1.44 14.99 9.85
CA ILE A 63 1.94 14.00 8.90
C ILE A 63 3.04 14.62 8.08
N LEU A 64 4.26 14.06 8.14
CA LEU A 64 5.39 14.53 7.35
C LEU A 64 5.83 13.43 6.38
N ILE A 65 6.09 13.81 5.13
CA ILE A 65 6.67 12.94 4.10
C ILE A 65 7.92 13.64 3.57
N GLY A 66 9.09 12.99 3.72
CA GLY A 66 10.36 13.60 3.34
C GLY A 66 10.68 14.89 4.09
N GLY A 67 10.16 15.06 5.33
CA GLY A 67 10.30 16.26 6.15
C GLY A 67 9.31 17.39 5.82
N GLU A 68 8.51 17.26 4.77
CA GLU A 68 7.46 18.22 4.42
C GLU A 68 6.15 17.88 5.13
N ASP A 69 5.53 18.89 5.76
CA ASP A 69 4.20 18.75 6.37
C ASP A 69 3.12 18.63 5.28
N VAL A 70 2.49 17.46 5.22
CA VAL A 70 1.43 17.14 4.27
C VAL A 70 0.07 17.02 4.94
N THR A 71 -0.07 17.38 6.22
CA THR A 71 -1.26 17.16 7.04
C THR A 71 -2.53 17.68 6.39
N HIS A 72 -2.48 18.83 5.78
CA HIS A 72 -3.62 19.46 5.08
C HIS A 72 -3.50 19.41 3.56
N MET A 73 -2.48 18.68 3.04
CA MET A 73 -2.30 18.54 1.60
C MET A 73 -3.41 17.64 1.01
N PRO A 74 -4.11 18.09 -0.05
CA PRO A 74 -5.15 17.28 -0.69
C PRO A 74 -4.61 15.95 -1.20
N GLU A 75 -5.44 14.91 -1.15
CA GLU A 75 -5.13 13.54 -1.56
C GLU A 75 -4.43 13.46 -2.93
N HIS A 76 -4.96 14.13 -3.96
CA HIS A 76 -4.38 14.11 -5.31
C HIS A 76 -2.95 14.67 -5.39
N ARG A 77 -2.54 15.56 -4.47
CA ARG A 77 -1.16 16.05 -4.38
C ARG A 77 -0.27 15.06 -3.67
N ARG A 78 -0.75 14.45 -2.56
CA ARG A 78 0.01 13.39 -1.86
C ARG A 78 0.26 12.19 -2.76
N HIS A 79 -0.72 11.81 -3.57
CA HIS A 79 -0.58 10.72 -4.54
C HIS A 79 0.48 10.95 -5.62
N ARG A 80 1.01 12.15 -5.80
CA ARG A 80 2.21 12.36 -6.65
C ARG A 80 3.46 11.71 -6.05
N ARG A 81 3.52 11.61 -4.72
CA ARG A 81 4.65 11.07 -3.95
C ARG A 81 4.39 9.65 -3.45
N ILE A 82 3.13 9.21 -3.46
CA ILE A 82 2.70 7.92 -2.93
C ILE A 82 2.20 7.05 -4.08
N GLY A 83 2.72 5.81 -4.16
CA GLY A 83 2.11 4.72 -4.92
C GLY A 83 1.16 3.95 -3.99
N ARG A 84 -0.02 3.58 -4.45
CA ARG A 84 -0.93 2.72 -3.69
C ARG A 84 -1.44 1.57 -4.55
N VAL A 85 -1.33 0.37 -4.00
CA VAL A 85 -1.93 -0.84 -4.55
C VAL A 85 -3.04 -1.29 -3.61
N TYR A 86 -4.23 -1.47 -4.15
CA TYR A 86 -5.43 -1.81 -3.39
C TYR A 86 -5.65 -3.32 -3.38
N GLN A 87 -6.44 -3.80 -2.42
CA GLN A 87 -6.93 -5.17 -2.38
C GLN A 87 -7.71 -5.54 -3.65
N ASP A 88 -8.61 -4.66 -4.10
CA ASP A 88 -9.28 -4.79 -5.39
C ASP A 88 -8.47 -4.06 -6.47
N PRO A 89 -7.88 -4.79 -7.44
CA PRO A 89 -7.09 -4.18 -8.51
C PRO A 89 -7.91 -3.27 -9.44
N ALA A 90 -9.24 -3.36 -9.44
CA ALA A 90 -10.08 -2.46 -10.22
C ALA A 90 -10.01 -1.01 -9.70
N ARG A 91 -9.64 -0.79 -8.44
CA ARG A 91 -9.43 0.56 -7.88
C ARG A 91 -8.12 1.21 -8.33
N GLY A 92 -7.13 0.41 -8.70
CA GLY A 92 -5.83 0.86 -9.21
C GLY A 92 -5.74 0.90 -10.73
N THR A 93 -6.76 0.42 -11.45
CA THR A 93 -6.78 0.32 -12.93
C THR A 93 -8.12 0.80 -13.48
N CYS A 94 -8.18 1.05 -14.79
CA CYS A 94 -9.44 1.31 -15.49
C CYS A 94 -9.81 0.07 -16.33
N PRO A 95 -10.75 -0.79 -15.86
CA PRO A 95 -11.06 -2.06 -16.52
C PRO A 95 -11.61 -1.91 -17.95
N SER A 96 -12.29 -0.81 -18.27
CA SER A 96 -12.84 -0.52 -19.59
C SER A 96 -11.80 -0.09 -20.62
N MET A 97 -10.62 0.34 -20.17
CA MET A 97 -9.51 0.79 -21.00
C MET A 97 -8.54 -0.34 -21.29
N THR A 98 -7.78 -0.20 -22.37
CA THR A 98 -6.72 -1.14 -22.77
C THR A 98 -5.51 -1.04 -21.85
N ILE A 99 -4.60 -2.01 -21.90
CA ILE A 99 -3.32 -1.99 -21.19
C ILE A 99 -2.53 -0.72 -21.58
N LEU A 100 -2.42 -0.41 -22.87
CA LEU A 100 -1.72 0.78 -23.36
C LEU A 100 -2.29 2.09 -22.79
N GLU A 101 -3.62 2.20 -22.72
CA GLU A 101 -4.28 3.38 -22.15
C GLU A 101 -4.03 3.51 -20.65
N ASN A 102 -4.14 2.42 -19.90
CA ASN A 102 -3.84 2.39 -18.46
C ASN A 102 -2.38 2.77 -18.17
N MET A 103 -1.42 2.19 -18.90
CA MET A 103 0.01 2.50 -18.75
C MET A 103 0.29 3.97 -19.10
N SER A 104 -0.33 4.49 -20.15
CA SER A 104 -0.20 5.91 -20.53
C SER A 104 -0.77 6.85 -19.47
N MET A 105 -1.89 6.51 -18.83
CA MET A 105 -2.45 7.27 -17.72
C MET A 105 -1.51 7.28 -16.52
N ALA A 106 -0.95 6.13 -16.15
CA ALA A 106 -0.01 6.03 -15.04
C ALA A 106 1.27 6.86 -15.29
N ASP A 107 1.81 6.82 -16.52
CA ASP A 107 2.97 7.63 -16.91
C ASP A 107 2.70 9.14 -16.90
N ASN A 108 1.44 9.55 -16.97
CA ASN A 108 1.04 10.95 -16.90
C ASN A 108 0.79 11.45 -15.46
N LYS A 109 0.94 10.58 -14.47
CA LYS A 109 0.79 10.94 -13.05
C LYS A 109 1.70 12.13 -12.69
N GLY A 110 1.11 13.16 -12.09
CA GLY A 110 1.84 14.35 -11.65
C GLY A 110 2.19 15.36 -12.75
N LYS A 111 1.99 15.05 -14.02
CA LYS A 111 2.20 16.00 -15.11
C LYS A 111 1.07 17.04 -15.16
N PRO A 112 1.35 18.26 -15.60
CA PRO A 112 0.31 19.27 -15.76
C PRO A 112 -0.70 18.83 -16.83
N PHE A 113 -1.97 19.17 -16.59
CA PHE A 113 -3.04 18.94 -17.56
C PHE A 113 -2.78 19.73 -18.84
N ASN A 114 -2.95 19.09 -19.98
CA ASN A 114 -2.88 19.71 -21.31
C ASN A 114 -3.91 19.08 -22.26
N LEU A 115 -4.04 19.63 -23.46
CA LEU A 115 -4.97 19.16 -24.48
C LEU A 115 -4.40 18.09 -25.43
N LEU A 116 -3.23 17.54 -25.10
CA LEU A 116 -2.63 16.46 -25.86
C LEU A 116 -3.34 15.12 -25.58
N PRO A 117 -3.34 14.18 -26.56
CA PRO A 117 -3.85 12.83 -26.32
C PRO A 117 -3.20 12.18 -25.10
N CYS A 118 -4.00 11.62 -24.20
CA CYS A 118 -3.51 10.91 -23.01
C CYS A 118 -2.63 9.71 -23.40
N VAL A 119 -2.98 9.01 -24.49
CA VAL A 119 -2.26 7.82 -24.95
C VAL A 119 -1.01 8.21 -25.71
N ASN A 120 0.14 7.89 -25.18
CA ASN A 120 1.42 8.14 -25.81
C ASN A 120 1.91 6.91 -26.60
N ARG A 121 1.48 6.82 -27.85
CA ARG A 121 1.87 5.70 -28.74
C ARG A 121 3.39 5.61 -28.98
N LYS A 122 4.13 6.71 -28.86
CA LYS A 122 5.60 6.72 -29.02
C LYS A 122 6.31 5.97 -27.90
N LYS A 123 5.65 5.80 -26.75
CA LYS A 123 6.17 5.05 -25.61
C LYS A 123 5.70 3.59 -25.54
N THR A 124 5.05 3.08 -26.58
CA THR A 124 4.51 1.71 -26.59
C THR A 124 5.59 0.68 -26.28
N GLU A 125 6.76 0.78 -26.91
CA GLU A 125 7.87 -0.17 -26.66
C GLU A 125 8.38 -0.05 -25.22
N TYR A 126 8.55 1.15 -24.70
CA TYR A 126 8.90 1.37 -23.29
C TYR A 126 7.91 0.69 -22.33
N TYR A 127 6.61 0.79 -22.60
CA TYR A 127 5.61 0.10 -21.77
C TYR A 127 5.65 -1.42 -21.93
N ARG A 128 5.97 -1.92 -23.13
CA ARG A 128 6.19 -3.36 -23.36
C ARG A 128 7.36 -3.88 -22.54
N ASP A 129 8.49 -3.20 -22.57
CA ASP A 129 9.68 -3.58 -21.80
C ASP A 129 9.37 -3.62 -20.29
N MET A 130 8.60 -2.65 -19.79
CA MET A 130 8.16 -2.66 -18.39
C MET A 130 7.24 -3.84 -18.07
N LEU A 131 6.28 -4.15 -18.94
CA LEU A 131 5.33 -5.26 -18.76
C LEU A 131 6.03 -6.62 -18.88
N ALA A 132 7.03 -6.75 -19.76
CA ALA A 132 7.83 -7.97 -19.91
C ALA A 132 8.54 -8.37 -18.60
N GLN A 133 8.95 -7.39 -17.78
CA GLN A 133 9.56 -7.63 -16.46
C GLN A 133 8.62 -8.39 -15.50
N LEU A 134 7.30 -8.33 -15.74
CA LEU A 134 6.33 -9.05 -14.94
C LEU A 134 6.31 -10.57 -15.23
N GLY A 135 6.77 -10.99 -16.41
CA GLY A 135 6.77 -12.40 -16.83
C GLY A 135 5.37 -13.00 -17.02
N LEU A 136 4.35 -12.17 -17.30
CA LEU A 136 2.94 -12.58 -17.38
C LEU A 136 2.34 -12.51 -18.79
N GLY A 137 3.16 -12.26 -19.82
CA GLY A 137 2.76 -12.15 -21.23
C GLY A 137 1.82 -10.97 -21.49
N LEU A 138 1.94 -9.89 -20.72
CA LEU A 138 1.13 -8.68 -20.87
C LEU A 138 1.68 -7.75 -21.96
N GLU A 139 2.97 -7.83 -22.24
CA GLU A 139 3.69 -7.08 -23.27
C GLU A 139 3.12 -7.28 -24.68
N ASP A 140 2.58 -8.46 -24.96
CA ASP A 140 1.95 -8.79 -26.24
C ASP A 140 0.47 -8.43 -26.31
N LYS A 141 -0.11 -7.94 -25.21
CA LYS A 141 -1.55 -7.71 -25.03
C LYS A 141 -1.94 -6.23 -24.92
N MET A 142 -1.12 -5.31 -25.41
CA MET A 142 -1.30 -3.86 -25.24
C MET A 142 -2.69 -3.34 -25.65
N GLY A 143 -3.34 -3.97 -26.61
CA GLY A 143 -4.69 -3.60 -27.09
C GLY A 143 -5.84 -4.29 -26.34
N ILE A 144 -5.54 -5.18 -25.38
CA ILE A 144 -6.57 -5.91 -24.62
C ILE A 144 -7.08 -5.01 -23.48
N ARG A 145 -8.39 -5.06 -23.21
CA ARG A 145 -8.98 -4.35 -22.05
C ARG A 145 -8.54 -4.97 -20.74
N VAL A 146 -8.17 -4.16 -19.79
CA VAL A 146 -7.70 -4.60 -18.45
C VAL A 146 -8.76 -5.42 -17.72
N GLY A 147 -10.05 -5.14 -17.95
CA GLY A 147 -11.14 -5.93 -17.36
C GLY A 147 -11.17 -7.40 -17.77
N SER A 148 -10.55 -7.80 -18.89
CA SER A 148 -10.45 -9.20 -19.33
C SER A 148 -9.21 -9.94 -18.84
N LEU A 149 -8.32 -9.27 -18.10
CA LEU A 149 -7.15 -9.88 -17.48
C LEU A 149 -7.55 -10.72 -16.26
N SER A 150 -6.75 -11.75 -15.95
CA SER A 150 -6.90 -12.46 -14.65
C SER A 150 -6.65 -11.53 -13.47
N GLY A 151 -7.13 -11.91 -12.27
CA GLY A 151 -6.91 -11.15 -11.05
C GLY A 151 -5.42 -10.86 -10.80
N GLY A 152 -4.57 -11.88 -10.92
CA GLY A 152 -3.13 -11.73 -10.75
C GLY A 152 -2.46 -10.84 -11.79
N GLN A 153 -2.84 -10.98 -13.07
CA GLN A 153 -2.33 -10.11 -14.13
C GLN A 153 -2.70 -8.64 -13.88
N ARG A 154 -3.93 -8.39 -13.43
CA ARG A 154 -4.42 -7.06 -13.12
C ARG A 154 -3.70 -6.48 -11.89
N GLN A 155 -3.46 -7.32 -10.88
CA GLN A 155 -2.74 -6.91 -9.67
C GLN A 155 -1.27 -6.58 -9.95
N ALA A 156 -0.57 -7.42 -10.75
CA ALA A 156 0.80 -7.15 -11.18
C ALA A 156 0.89 -5.83 -11.97
N MET A 157 -0.08 -5.60 -12.85
CA MET A 157 -0.17 -4.36 -13.62
C MET A 157 -0.43 -3.15 -12.72
N ALA A 158 -1.32 -3.25 -11.71
CA ALA A 158 -1.57 -2.19 -10.75
C ALA A 158 -0.31 -1.86 -9.92
N LEU A 159 0.45 -2.87 -9.50
CA LEU A 159 1.72 -2.69 -8.82
C LEU A 159 2.75 -1.97 -9.71
N LEU A 160 2.91 -2.41 -10.96
CA LEU A 160 3.80 -1.77 -11.93
C LEU A 160 3.41 -0.30 -12.14
N MET A 161 2.12 -0.04 -12.41
CA MET A 161 1.59 1.31 -12.64
C MET A 161 1.80 2.23 -11.43
N SER A 162 1.63 1.72 -10.21
CA SER A 162 1.82 2.51 -8.98
C SER A 162 3.27 2.96 -8.78
N THR A 163 4.22 2.24 -9.40
CA THR A 163 5.67 2.46 -9.27
C THR A 163 6.35 2.96 -10.55
N MET A 164 5.60 3.25 -11.62
CA MET A 164 6.14 3.74 -12.90
C MET A 164 6.77 5.12 -12.81
N THR A 165 6.17 6.00 -12.05
CA THR A 165 6.69 7.35 -11.79
C THR A 165 7.48 7.35 -10.49
N PRO A 166 8.44 8.27 -10.31
CA PRO A 166 9.15 8.41 -9.05
C PRO A 166 8.16 8.62 -7.90
N ILE A 167 8.25 7.75 -6.89
CA ILE A 167 7.49 7.85 -5.65
C ILE A 167 8.45 7.75 -4.47
N GLU A 168 8.07 8.33 -3.34
CA GLU A 168 8.84 8.27 -2.10
C GLU A 168 8.33 7.15 -1.20
N PHE A 169 7.06 6.77 -1.38
CA PHE A 169 6.38 5.82 -0.51
C PHE A 169 5.45 4.90 -1.30
N LEU A 170 5.51 3.60 -1.02
CA LEU A 170 4.61 2.60 -1.58
C LEU A 170 3.69 2.04 -0.48
N ILE A 171 2.40 2.06 -0.75
CA ILE A 171 1.37 1.49 0.12
C ILE A 171 0.77 0.26 -0.55
N LEU A 172 0.79 -0.86 0.16
CA LEU A 172 0.23 -2.14 -0.25
C LEU A 172 -0.89 -2.52 0.72
N ASP A 173 -2.13 -2.42 0.26
CA ASP A 173 -3.33 -2.62 1.08
C ASP A 173 -3.95 -3.98 0.76
N GLU A 174 -3.53 -5.03 1.49
CA GLU A 174 -3.99 -6.43 1.32
C GLU A 174 -3.96 -6.92 -0.14
N HIS A 175 -2.97 -6.48 -0.89
CA HIS A 175 -2.93 -6.56 -2.35
C HIS A 175 -2.86 -8.00 -2.92
N THR A 176 -2.75 -9.01 -2.07
CA THR A 176 -2.75 -10.43 -2.47
C THR A 176 -3.97 -11.21 -1.94
N ALA A 177 -4.83 -10.58 -1.12
CA ALA A 177 -5.90 -11.29 -0.42
C ALA A 177 -6.98 -11.90 -1.33
N ALA A 178 -7.21 -11.30 -2.51
CA ALA A 178 -8.21 -11.73 -3.48
C ALA A 178 -7.67 -12.74 -4.52
N LEU A 179 -6.43 -13.21 -4.35
CA LEU A 179 -5.74 -14.09 -5.31
C LEU A 179 -5.67 -15.52 -4.78
N ASP A 180 -5.58 -16.48 -5.71
CA ASP A 180 -5.24 -17.86 -5.34
C ASP A 180 -3.80 -17.93 -4.78
N PRO A 181 -3.47 -18.95 -3.96
CA PRO A 181 -2.19 -19.00 -3.24
C PRO A 181 -0.95 -18.93 -4.14
N LYS A 182 -0.97 -19.60 -5.29
CA LYS A 182 0.16 -19.61 -6.23
C LYS A 182 0.37 -18.22 -6.87
N THR A 183 -0.72 -17.60 -7.29
CA THR A 183 -0.69 -16.24 -7.86
C THR A 183 -0.26 -15.22 -6.81
N ALA A 184 -0.77 -15.34 -5.57
CA ALA A 184 -0.38 -14.47 -4.46
C ALA A 184 1.13 -14.54 -4.19
N GLU A 185 1.73 -15.73 -4.21
CA GLU A 185 3.18 -15.91 -4.04
C GLU A 185 3.97 -15.22 -5.16
N THR A 186 3.57 -15.40 -6.41
CA THR A 186 4.18 -14.72 -7.56
C THR A 186 4.10 -13.18 -7.43
N ILE A 187 2.96 -12.65 -6.97
CA ILE A 187 2.80 -11.20 -6.76
C ILE A 187 3.68 -10.71 -5.60
N MET A 188 3.83 -11.48 -4.53
CA MET A 188 4.71 -11.14 -3.42
C MET A 188 6.19 -11.11 -3.83
N GLU A 189 6.65 -12.12 -4.58
CA GLU A 189 8.02 -12.15 -5.13
C GLU A 189 8.28 -10.92 -6.04
N LEU A 190 7.32 -10.60 -6.92
CA LEU A 190 7.38 -9.42 -7.77
C LEU A 190 7.43 -8.13 -6.94
N THR A 191 6.60 -8.04 -5.88
CA THR A 191 6.59 -6.90 -4.96
C THR A 191 7.95 -6.72 -4.29
N GLY A 192 8.51 -7.80 -3.71
CA GLY A 192 9.83 -7.76 -3.08
C GLY A 192 10.93 -7.30 -4.03
N ARG A 193 10.91 -7.81 -5.26
CA ARG A 193 11.86 -7.41 -6.31
C ARG A 193 11.75 -5.93 -6.66
N ILE A 194 10.54 -5.43 -6.93
CA ILE A 194 10.33 -4.01 -7.28
C ILE A 194 10.73 -3.08 -6.13
N VAL A 195 10.38 -3.44 -4.89
CA VAL A 195 10.74 -2.65 -3.70
C VAL A 195 12.27 -2.59 -3.54
N ALA A 196 12.97 -3.73 -3.69
CA ALA A 196 14.42 -3.80 -3.57
C ALA A 196 15.13 -3.04 -4.69
N GLU A 197 14.73 -3.25 -5.95
CA GLU A 197 15.35 -2.59 -7.12
C GLU A 197 15.18 -1.08 -7.09
N LYS A 198 14.00 -0.60 -6.70
CA LYS A 198 13.68 0.83 -6.64
C LYS A 198 13.99 1.48 -5.29
N GLN A 199 14.45 0.71 -4.31
CA GLN A 199 14.76 1.17 -2.95
C GLN A 199 13.59 1.95 -2.32
N LEU A 200 12.37 1.41 -2.44
CA LEU A 200 11.15 2.08 -2.00
C LEU A 200 10.95 1.96 -0.49
N THR A 201 10.57 3.05 0.15
CA THR A 201 9.98 2.98 1.49
C THR A 201 8.57 2.41 1.37
N THR A 202 8.27 1.31 2.06
CA THR A 202 7.04 0.56 1.82
C THR A 202 6.30 0.26 3.13
N ILE A 203 4.99 0.41 3.11
CA ILE A 203 4.09 -0.11 4.13
C ILE A 203 3.13 -1.11 3.50
N MET A 204 3.10 -2.32 4.03
CA MET A 204 2.22 -3.40 3.57
C MET A 204 1.28 -3.82 4.70
N VAL A 205 -0.01 -3.64 4.50
CA VAL A 205 -1.04 -4.26 5.34
C VAL A 205 -1.35 -5.64 4.79
N THR A 206 -1.31 -6.64 5.65
CA THR A 206 -1.63 -8.02 5.28
C THR A 206 -2.27 -8.80 6.42
N HIS A 207 -3.16 -9.73 6.08
CA HIS A 207 -3.66 -10.76 7.01
C HIS A 207 -2.82 -12.06 6.94
N ASN A 208 -1.94 -12.18 5.96
CA ASN A 208 -1.06 -13.34 5.84
C ASN A 208 0.20 -13.13 6.68
N LEU A 209 0.22 -13.78 7.87
CA LEU A 209 1.33 -13.67 8.81
C LEU A 209 2.64 -14.20 8.25
N ARG A 210 2.58 -15.19 7.33
CA ARG A 210 3.78 -15.71 6.66
C ARG A 210 4.45 -14.61 5.84
N TYR A 211 3.69 -13.87 5.04
CA TYR A 211 4.24 -12.75 4.27
C TYR A 211 4.77 -11.63 5.19
N ALA A 212 4.08 -11.35 6.29
CA ALA A 212 4.55 -10.36 7.25
C ALA A 212 5.89 -10.75 7.88
N VAL A 213 6.11 -12.05 8.13
CA VAL A 213 7.38 -12.59 8.66
C VAL A 213 8.44 -12.72 7.57
N GLU A 214 8.11 -12.89 6.29
CA GLU A 214 9.06 -13.17 5.22
C GLU A 214 9.62 -11.88 4.58
N TYR A 215 8.78 -10.86 4.36
CA TYR A 215 9.11 -9.73 3.51
C TYR A 215 9.47 -8.42 4.24
N GLY A 216 9.03 -8.18 5.47
CA GLY A 216 9.25 -6.88 6.11
C GLY A 216 10.56 -6.77 6.89
N ASP A 217 11.18 -5.59 6.88
CA ASP A 217 12.31 -5.24 7.77
C ASP A 217 11.81 -4.88 9.17
N ARG A 218 10.55 -4.47 9.27
CA ARG A 218 9.86 -4.10 10.51
C ARG A 218 8.45 -4.67 10.49
N LEU A 219 8.01 -5.16 11.63
CA LEU A 219 6.68 -5.71 11.82
C LEU A 219 5.95 -4.91 12.90
N LEU A 220 4.80 -4.39 12.51
CA LEU A 220 3.90 -3.63 13.38
C LEU A 220 2.61 -4.44 13.57
N MET A 221 2.22 -4.73 14.81
CA MET A 221 0.92 -5.31 15.13
C MET A 221 0.01 -4.23 15.70
N MET A 222 -1.11 -4.00 15.04
CA MET A 222 -2.08 -2.99 15.47
C MET A 222 -3.28 -3.64 16.14
N HIS A 223 -3.71 -3.03 17.24
CA HIS A 223 -4.95 -3.36 17.92
C HIS A 223 -5.62 -2.09 18.44
N GLN A 224 -6.93 -1.91 18.17
CA GLN A 224 -7.73 -0.76 18.62
C GLN A 224 -7.02 0.61 18.50
N GLY A 225 -6.40 0.85 17.34
CA GLY A 225 -5.70 2.10 17.03
C GLY A 225 -4.32 2.25 17.67
N LYS A 226 -3.81 1.24 18.37
CA LYS A 226 -2.48 1.24 18.99
C LYS A 226 -1.54 0.27 18.30
N ALA A 227 -0.24 0.55 18.39
CA ALA A 227 0.82 -0.35 18.00
C ALA A 227 1.20 -1.22 19.22
N GLU A 228 0.60 -2.41 19.33
CA GLU A 228 0.84 -3.34 20.45
C GLU A 228 2.18 -4.06 20.33
N LEU A 229 2.67 -4.23 19.11
CA LEU A 229 3.98 -4.80 18.84
C LEU A 229 4.65 -4.02 17.73
N ASP A 230 5.92 -3.68 17.93
CA ASP A 230 6.76 -2.99 16.97
C ASP A 230 8.16 -3.59 16.98
N LEU A 231 8.44 -4.44 16.01
CA LEU A 231 9.68 -5.21 15.92
C LEU A 231 10.51 -4.81 14.72
N SER A 232 11.80 -4.56 14.96
CA SER A 232 12.82 -4.30 13.93
C SER A 232 14.13 -4.99 14.28
N GLY A 233 15.07 -5.05 13.34
CA GLY A 233 16.40 -5.63 13.53
C GLY A 233 16.36 -7.09 13.99
N GLU A 234 17.16 -7.45 14.99
CA GLU A 234 17.28 -8.82 15.49
C GLU A 234 15.97 -9.40 16.02
N ALA A 235 15.19 -8.60 16.74
CA ALA A 235 13.88 -9.01 17.26
C ALA A 235 12.91 -9.35 16.12
N ARG A 236 12.96 -8.60 15.01
CA ARG A 236 12.18 -8.89 13.80
C ARG A 236 12.67 -10.15 13.11
N ALA A 237 13.98 -10.38 13.03
CA ALA A 237 14.57 -11.55 12.39
C ALA A 237 14.28 -12.85 13.15
N ALA A 238 14.10 -12.77 14.45
CA ALA A 238 13.83 -13.93 15.33
C ALA A 238 12.35 -14.35 15.37
N ILE A 239 11.40 -13.45 15.03
CA ILE A 239 9.96 -13.71 15.16
C ILE A 239 9.50 -14.79 14.19
N ARG A 240 8.63 -15.67 14.66
CA ARG A 240 7.98 -16.72 13.84
C ARG A 240 6.48 -16.50 13.77
N VAL A 241 5.84 -17.17 12.82
CA VAL A 241 4.39 -17.09 12.64
C VAL A 241 3.64 -17.55 13.90
N GLU A 242 4.15 -18.58 14.57
CA GLU A 242 3.56 -19.11 15.82
C GLU A 242 3.58 -18.07 16.94
N ASP A 243 4.66 -17.29 17.05
CA ASP A 243 4.79 -16.23 18.07
C ASP A 243 3.77 -15.12 17.82
N LEU A 244 3.55 -14.74 16.55
CA LEU A 244 2.53 -13.77 16.17
C LEU A 244 1.11 -14.28 16.47
N LEU A 245 0.83 -15.55 16.18
CA LEU A 245 -0.46 -16.17 16.52
C LEU A 245 -0.69 -16.18 18.03
N GLY A 246 0.36 -16.48 18.82
CA GLY A 246 0.31 -16.38 20.27
C GLY A 246 -0.08 -14.98 20.74
N LYS A 247 0.55 -13.95 20.19
CA LYS A 247 0.23 -12.55 20.50
C LYS A 247 -1.19 -12.14 20.12
N PHE A 248 -1.67 -12.57 18.94
CA PHE A 248 -3.07 -12.35 18.55
C PHE A 248 -4.06 -12.96 19.55
N ASN A 249 -3.78 -14.18 20.02
CA ASN A 249 -4.63 -14.87 21.01
C ASN A 249 -4.60 -14.18 22.37
N GLU A 250 -3.41 -13.75 22.86
CA GLU A 250 -3.28 -12.96 24.11
C GLU A 250 -4.14 -11.71 24.06
N ILE A 251 -4.02 -10.90 23.00
CA ILE A 251 -4.78 -9.67 22.83
C ILE A 251 -6.28 -9.94 22.75
N SER A 252 -6.70 -11.02 22.05
CA SER A 252 -8.12 -11.40 21.96
C SER A 252 -8.70 -11.81 23.30
N ILE A 253 -7.94 -12.50 24.14
CA ILE A 253 -8.38 -12.93 25.48
C ILE A 253 -8.50 -11.71 26.43
N GLU A 254 -7.51 -10.82 26.40
CA GLU A 254 -7.52 -9.60 27.25
C GLU A 254 -8.70 -8.67 26.91
N CYS A 255 -9.16 -8.67 25.66
CA CYS A 255 -10.28 -7.83 25.21
C CYS A 255 -11.66 -8.49 25.35
N GLY A 256 -11.74 -9.72 25.85
CA GLY A 256 -13.01 -10.38 26.21
C GLY A 256 -13.87 -10.85 25.02
N ASN A 257 -13.23 -11.21 23.90
CA ASN A 257 -13.88 -11.84 22.74
C ASN A 257 -13.58 -13.35 22.69
#